data_59068664dc6ab8616734bae01ee4e0c1
#
_entry.id   59068664dc6ab8616734bae01ee4e0c1
#
_cell.length_a   1.000
_cell.length_b   1.000
_cell.length_c   1.000
_cell.angle_alpha   90.00
_cell.angle_beta   90.00
_cell.angle_gamma   90.00
#
_symmetry.space_group_name_H-M   'P 1'
#
loop_
_entity.id
_entity.type
_entity.pdbx_description
1 polymer ?
#
loop_
_entity_poly.entity_id
_entity_poly.type
_entity_poly.pdbx_seq_one_letter_code
_entity_poly.pdbx_strand_id
1 'polypeptide(L)'
;KLKESETLRFTYNSRVRFSDVSRRALGYTFNNYNSLRIGNEAIKPAYFNDFSLNYFNFNMFNFTNIFARANYSRQFDSLKSSFLLDGINRVNTPFNSPKDEESISFNGNIQKRFNKLKVSTGGSINSSKYYNVVNENLREFQYLTQSIRGSIATNFNSGPNFEIGFNYNVNKSKDENRIQHYITERPFINTDIAFLNGFVFFAEYSFFDYRIGSQSLNNYDDSSFSLSYNKKDSKWEFAIEGKNLLDNGTINRDNFSGIVQSSTTFFVQPRFIYFTLKYKL
;
A
#
# COMPACT_ATOMS: atom_id res chain seq x y z
N LYS A 1 -26.48 -12.86 -10.29
CA LYS A 1 -25.64 -14.06 -10.50
C LYS A 1 -25.56 -14.32 -12.00
N LEU A 2 -24.39 -14.15 -12.61
CA LEU A 2 -24.23 -14.36 -14.06
C LEU A 2 -24.08 -15.85 -14.39
N LYS A 3 -23.19 -16.53 -13.66
CA LYS A 3 -23.01 -18.00 -13.66
C LYS A 3 -22.81 -18.45 -12.21
N GLU A 4 -22.79 -19.75 -11.95
CA GLU A 4 -22.59 -20.26 -10.58
C GLU A 4 -21.24 -19.83 -9.97
N SER A 5 -20.21 -19.72 -10.80
CA SER A 5 -18.87 -19.28 -10.41
C SER A 5 -18.67 -17.76 -10.41
N GLU A 6 -19.68 -16.98 -10.80
CA GLU A 6 -19.57 -15.54 -11.01
C GLU A 6 -20.52 -14.77 -10.10
N THR A 7 -20.02 -13.70 -9.52
CA THR A 7 -20.83 -12.78 -8.71
C THR A 7 -20.53 -11.36 -9.12
N LEU A 8 -21.57 -10.60 -9.43
CA LEU A 8 -21.50 -9.16 -9.61
C LEU A 8 -22.37 -8.51 -8.53
N ARG A 9 -21.77 -7.62 -7.74
CA ARG A 9 -22.48 -6.92 -6.67
C ARG A 9 -22.28 -5.42 -6.83
N PHE A 10 -23.39 -4.72 -6.92
CA PHE A 10 -23.43 -3.27 -6.79
C PHE A 10 -23.89 -2.89 -5.38
N THR A 11 -23.27 -1.88 -4.79
CA THR A 11 -23.63 -1.37 -3.47
C THR A 11 -23.61 0.16 -3.52
N TYR A 12 -24.67 0.77 -3.04
CA TYR A 12 -24.73 2.20 -2.74
C TYR A 12 -24.87 2.37 -1.23
N ASN A 13 -24.08 3.27 -0.66
CA ASN A 13 -24.12 3.58 0.75
C ASN A 13 -24.04 5.10 0.95
N SER A 14 -25.04 5.64 1.66
CA SER A 14 -25.03 7.04 2.09
C SER A 14 -24.79 7.08 3.59
N ARG A 15 -23.81 7.86 4.04
CA ARG A 15 -23.41 7.93 5.45
C ARG A 15 -23.09 9.35 5.87
N VAL A 16 -23.27 9.61 7.17
CA VAL A 16 -22.93 10.86 7.82
C VAL A 16 -21.76 10.63 8.77
N ARG A 17 -20.82 11.53 8.78
CA ARG A 17 -19.68 11.53 9.70
C ARG A 17 -19.69 12.76 10.56
N PHE A 18 -19.87 12.58 11.86
CA PHE A 18 -19.79 13.65 12.85
C PHE A 18 -18.33 13.97 13.17
N SER A 19 -18.06 15.21 13.52
CA SER A 19 -16.76 15.60 14.02
C SER A 19 -16.55 15.11 15.46
N ASP A 20 -15.31 14.84 15.81
CA ASP A 20 -14.91 14.64 17.20
C ASP A 20 -15.12 15.95 18.00
N VAL A 21 -15.52 15.84 19.26
CA VAL A 21 -15.72 16.98 20.18
C VAL A 21 -14.42 17.79 20.32
N SER A 22 -13.27 17.13 20.33
CA SER A 22 -11.96 17.79 20.40
C SER A 22 -11.68 18.76 19.27
N ARG A 23 -12.34 18.59 18.12
CA ARG A 23 -12.23 19.51 16.96
C ARG A 23 -13.12 20.74 17.08
N ARG A 24 -14.09 20.73 17.99
CA ARG A 24 -15.01 21.82 18.26
C ARG A 24 -14.59 22.65 19.47
N ALA A 25 -13.74 22.09 20.33
CA ALA A 25 -13.31 22.74 21.56
C ALA A 25 -12.45 23.97 21.24
N LEU A 26 -12.92 25.15 21.68
CA LEU A 26 -12.14 26.38 21.59
C LEU A 26 -10.95 26.31 22.56
N GLY A 27 -9.83 26.84 22.11
CA GLY A 27 -8.58 26.86 22.88
C GLY A 27 -7.45 26.20 22.13
N TYR A 28 -6.24 26.66 22.43
CA TYR A 28 -5.04 26.11 21.81
C TYR A 28 -4.63 24.82 22.49
N THR A 29 -4.37 23.80 21.68
CA THR A 29 -3.79 22.52 22.12
C THR A 29 -2.50 22.26 21.37
N PHE A 30 -1.47 21.81 22.10
CA PHE A 30 -0.20 21.39 21.49
C PHE A 30 -0.35 19.98 20.90
N ASN A 31 0.00 19.82 19.63
CA ASN A 31 0.14 18.51 19.02
C ASN A 31 1.61 18.03 19.11
N ASN A 32 2.55 18.96 18.91
CA ASN A 32 3.99 18.78 19.10
C ASN A 32 4.65 20.16 19.21
N TYR A 33 5.98 20.21 19.31
CA TYR A 33 6.75 21.43 19.58
C TYR A 33 6.52 22.59 18.59
N ASN A 34 6.09 22.31 17.35
CA ASN A 34 5.86 23.32 16.31
C ASN A 34 4.43 23.28 15.73
N SER A 35 3.50 22.58 16.39
CA SER A 35 2.14 22.42 15.89
C SER A 35 1.11 22.63 16.97
N LEU A 36 0.36 23.71 16.81
CA LEU A 36 -0.80 24.04 17.60
C LEU A 36 -2.06 23.65 16.87
N ARG A 37 -3.11 23.38 17.62
CA ARG A 37 -4.46 23.23 17.09
C ARG A 37 -5.41 24.12 17.88
N ILE A 38 -6.34 24.77 17.16
CA ILE A 38 -7.50 25.43 17.73
C ILE A 38 -8.75 24.80 17.13
N GLY A 39 -9.77 24.51 17.93
CA GLY A 39 -11.04 23.96 17.45
C GLY A 39 -11.92 24.98 16.77
N ASN A 40 -13.01 24.53 16.16
CA ASN A 40 -13.99 25.36 15.48
C ASN A 40 -15.40 24.82 15.79
N GLU A 41 -16.21 25.61 16.52
CA GLU A 41 -17.57 25.22 16.89
C GLU A 41 -18.54 25.14 15.71
N ALA A 42 -18.24 25.88 14.62
CA ALA A 42 -19.10 25.96 13.44
C ALA A 42 -19.03 24.73 12.52
N ILE A 43 -18.26 23.71 12.88
CA ILE A 43 -18.10 22.50 12.07
C ILE A 43 -19.41 21.73 11.96
N LYS A 44 -19.77 21.43 10.71
CA LYS A 44 -20.93 20.61 10.33
C LYS A 44 -20.53 19.14 10.15
N PRO A 45 -21.48 18.20 10.23
CA PRO A 45 -21.25 16.82 9.79
C PRO A 45 -20.86 16.76 8.31
N ALA A 46 -20.02 15.82 7.94
CA ALA A 46 -19.68 15.51 6.56
C ALA A 46 -20.58 14.38 6.02
N TYR A 47 -20.99 14.47 4.76
CA TYR A 47 -21.87 13.50 4.10
C TYR A 47 -21.09 12.78 3.00
N PHE A 48 -21.37 11.50 2.85
CA PHE A 48 -20.71 10.64 1.86
C PHE A 48 -21.75 9.88 1.05
N ASN A 49 -21.53 9.83 -0.25
CA ASN A 49 -22.19 8.92 -1.15
C ASN A 49 -21.15 7.99 -1.76
N ASP A 50 -21.22 6.72 -1.40
CA ASP A 50 -20.27 5.70 -1.81
C ASP A 50 -20.96 4.69 -2.76
N PHE A 51 -20.39 4.50 -3.93
CA PHE A 51 -20.82 3.50 -4.91
C PHE A 51 -19.72 2.47 -5.07
N SER A 52 -20.06 1.20 -5.03
CA SER A 52 -19.08 0.14 -5.28
C SER A 52 -19.65 -0.92 -6.20
N LEU A 53 -18.84 -1.37 -7.14
CA LEU A 53 -19.10 -2.47 -8.04
C LEU A 53 -18.01 -3.52 -7.82
N ASN A 54 -18.42 -4.72 -7.44
CA ASN A 54 -17.51 -5.83 -7.18
C ASN A 54 -17.85 -6.97 -8.14
N TYR A 55 -16.85 -7.45 -8.84
CA TYR A 55 -16.94 -8.66 -9.67
C TYR A 55 -15.99 -9.72 -9.10
N PHE A 56 -16.49 -10.92 -8.98
CA PHE A 56 -15.75 -12.07 -8.53
C PHE A 56 -16.08 -13.28 -9.39
N ASN A 57 -15.05 -13.96 -9.88
CA ASN A 57 -15.16 -15.25 -10.56
C ASN A 57 -14.14 -16.21 -9.97
N PHE A 58 -14.62 -17.33 -9.48
CA PHE A 58 -13.81 -18.42 -8.98
C PHE A 58 -14.20 -19.69 -9.70
N ASN A 59 -13.38 -20.11 -10.67
CA ASN A 59 -13.64 -21.30 -11.45
C ASN A 59 -12.60 -22.39 -11.15
N MET A 60 -13.01 -23.40 -10.40
CA MET A 60 -12.16 -24.52 -10.01
C MET A 60 -11.82 -25.45 -11.18
N PHE A 61 -12.66 -25.52 -12.23
CA PHE A 61 -12.44 -26.42 -13.36
C PHE A 61 -11.33 -25.93 -14.29
N ASN A 62 -11.25 -24.64 -14.52
CA ASN A 62 -10.20 -24.04 -15.36
C ASN A 62 -9.15 -23.29 -14.57
N PHE A 63 -9.21 -23.39 -13.22
CA PHE A 63 -8.27 -22.74 -12.29
C PHE A 63 -8.08 -21.24 -12.54
N THR A 64 -9.18 -20.55 -12.84
CA THR A 64 -9.18 -19.11 -13.08
C THR A 64 -9.86 -18.40 -11.92
N ASN A 65 -9.16 -17.45 -11.33
CA ASN A 65 -9.67 -16.55 -10.31
C ASN A 65 -9.58 -15.12 -10.84
N ILE A 66 -10.70 -14.41 -10.81
CA ILE A 66 -10.78 -13.00 -11.20
C ILE A 66 -11.45 -12.25 -10.09
N PHE A 67 -10.85 -11.19 -9.68
CA PHE A 67 -11.43 -10.21 -8.77
C PHE A 67 -11.29 -8.83 -9.40
N ALA A 68 -12.37 -8.05 -9.40
CA ALA A 68 -12.33 -6.66 -9.79
C ALA A 68 -13.28 -5.84 -8.90
N ARG A 69 -12.82 -4.69 -8.48
CA ARG A 69 -13.60 -3.76 -7.68
C ARG A 69 -13.40 -2.34 -8.17
N ALA A 70 -14.50 -1.65 -8.40
CA ALA A 70 -14.53 -0.21 -8.68
C ALA A 70 -15.30 0.49 -7.57
N ASN A 71 -14.76 1.60 -7.05
CA ASN A 71 -15.46 2.44 -6.09
C ASN A 71 -15.43 3.89 -6.57
N TYR A 72 -16.52 4.59 -6.34
CA TYR A 72 -16.62 6.03 -6.44
C TYR A 72 -17.19 6.57 -5.14
N SER A 73 -16.54 7.57 -4.56
CA SER A 73 -17.00 8.25 -3.36
C SER A 73 -17.04 9.74 -3.62
N ARG A 74 -18.16 10.37 -3.27
CA ARG A 74 -18.33 11.80 -3.26
C ARG A 74 -18.65 12.26 -1.86
N GLN A 75 -17.91 13.24 -1.39
CA GLN A 75 -18.02 13.79 -0.05
C GLN A 75 -18.41 15.25 -0.10
N PHE A 76 -19.44 15.60 0.66
CA PHE A 76 -19.94 16.95 0.85
C PHE A 76 -19.56 17.43 2.26
N ASP A 77 -19.34 18.72 2.42
CA ASP A 77 -18.94 19.32 3.69
C ASP A 77 -17.78 18.58 4.36
N SER A 78 -16.79 18.15 3.55
CA SER A 78 -15.68 17.33 4.05
C SER A 78 -14.92 18.05 5.15
N LEU A 79 -14.69 17.33 6.26
CA LEU A 79 -14.00 17.87 7.42
C LEU A 79 -12.50 17.86 7.20
N LYS A 80 -11.90 19.03 7.10
CA LYS A 80 -10.49 19.29 6.81
C LYS A 80 -9.80 20.11 7.91
N SER A 81 -8.52 20.36 7.71
CA SER A 81 -7.75 21.28 8.53
C SER A 81 -7.18 22.38 7.66
N SER A 82 -7.42 23.64 8.04
CA SER A 82 -6.66 24.75 7.51
C SER A 82 -5.31 24.83 8.23
N PHE A 83 -4.31 25.30 7.54
CA PHE A 83 -2.96 25.46 8.04
C PHE A 83 -2.53 26.91 7.90
N LEU A 84 -2.28 27.56 9.04
CA LEU A 84 -1.56 28.83 9.08
C LEU A 84 -0.10 28.48 9.36
N LEU A 85 0.78 28.80 8.43
CA LEU A 85 2.20 28.50 8.48
C LEU A 85 3.00 29.77 8.74
N ASP A 86 3.85 29.75 9.78
CA ASP A 86 4.80 30.80 10.10
C ASP A 86 6.16 30.17 10.40
N GLY A 87 7.06 30.20 9.43
CA GLY A 87 8.32 29.47 9.47
C GLY A 87 8.10 27.97 9.64
N ILE A 88 8.65 27.40 10.69
CA ILE A 88 8.47 25.99 11.05
C ILE A 88 7.20 25.72 11.85
N ASN A 89 6.53 26.76 12.34
CA ASN A 89 5.36 26.65 13.17
C ASN A 89 4.09 26.57 12.33
N ARG A 90 3.10 25.83 12.82
CA ARG A 90 1.79 25.74 12.18
C ARG A 90 0.68 25.77 13.20
N VAL A 91 -0.38 26.47 12.85
CA VAL A 91 -1.67 26.39 13.55
C VAL A 91 -2.65 25.65 12.67
N ASN A 92 -3.28 24.62 13.21
CA ASN A 92 -4.27 23.81 12.51
C ASN A 92 -5.66 24.16 13.02
N THR A 93 -6.57 24.55 12.13
CA THR A 93 -7.97 24.82 12.45
C THR A 93 -8.87 23.96 11.59
N PRO A 94 -9.76 23.14 12.17
CA PRO A 94 -10.69 22.34 11.39
C PRO A 94 -11.76 23.22 10.72
N PHE A 95 -12.13 22.86 9.50
CA PHE A 95 -13.19 23.50 8.73
C PHE A 95 -13.91 22.49 7.83
N ASN A 96 -15.10 22.83 7.35
CA ASN A 96 -15.75 22.08 6.29
C ASN A 96 -15.33 22.64 4.93
N SER A 97 -14.92 21.77 4.02
CA SER A 97 -14.58 22.17 2.65
C SER A 97 -15.79 22.78 1.97
N PRO A 98 -15.67 23.96 1.34
CA PRO A 98 -16.76 24.56 0.59
C PRO A 98 -16.99 23.89 -0.78
N LYS A 99 -16.14 22.95 -1.15
CA LYS A 99 -16.22 22.20 -2.40
C LYS A 99 -16.29 20.70 -2.11
N ASP A 100 -17.05 20.02 -2.94
CA ASP A 100 -17.17 18.57 -2.89
C ASP A 100 -15.85 17.91 -3.24
N GLU A 101 -15.59 16.79 -2.58
CA GLU A 101 -14.42 15.98 -2.83
C GLU A 101 -14.83 14.67 -3.48
N GLU A 102 -13.99 14.19 -4.37
CA GLU A 102 -14.26 12.98 -5.13
C GLU A 102 -13.06 12.05 -5.09
N SER A 103 -13.36 10.76 -5.02
CA SER A 103 -12.36 9.72 -5.18
C SER A 103 -12.91 8.58 -6.03
N ILE A 104 -12.06 8.10 -6.93
CA ILE A 104 -12.31 6.92 -7.77
C ILE A 104 -11.21 5.92 -7.48
N SER A 105 -11.58 4.69 -7.22
CA SER A 105 -10.62 3.61 -7.13
C SER A 105 -11.06 2.41 -7.95
N PHE A 106 -10.10 1.82 -8.60
CA PHE A 106 -10.24 0.53 -9.27
C PHE A 106 -9.11 -0.38 -8.79
N ASN A 107 -9.43 -1.61 -8.45
CA ASN A 107 -8.45 -2.65 -8.21
C ASN A 107 -8.94 -3.98 -8.75
N GLY A 108 -8.01 -4.76 -9.29
CA GLY A 108 -8.34 -6.07 -9.83
C GLY A 108 -7.13 -6.96 -9.91
N ASN A 109 -7.40 -8.25 -9.91
CA ASN A 109 -6.39 -9.27 -10.16
C ASN A 109 -6.99 -10.44 -10.93
N ILE A 110 -6.17 -11.03 -11.76
CA ILE A 110 -6.47 -12.25 -12.50
C ILE A 110 -5.36 -13.23 -12.21
N GLN A 111 -5.72 -14.44 -11.83
CA GLN A 111 -4.81 -15.54 -11.67
C GLN A 111 -5.34 -16.72 -12.45
N LYS A 112 -4.48 -17.36 -13.23
CA LYS A 112 -4.80 -18.57 -13.97
C LYS A 112 -3.67 -19.58 -13.86
N ARG A 113 -4.04 -20.83 -13.65
CA ARG A 113 -3.11 -21.95 -13.67
C ARG A 113 -3.23 -22.72 -14.98
N PHE A 114 -2.11 -22.92 -15.62
CA PHE A 114 -1.93 -23.73 -16.83
C PHE A 114 -1.07 -24.94 -16.46
N ASN A 115 -1.69 -26.05 -16.09
CA ASN A 115 -1.00 -27.24 -15.62
C ASN A 115 -0.03 -26.91 -14.45
N LYS A 116 1.26 -26.86 -14.72
CA LYS A 116 2.34 -26.61 -13.75
C LYS A 116 2.76 -25.15 -13.69
N LEU A 117 2.16 -24.27 -14.47
CA LEU A 117 2.43 -22.82 -14.46
C LEU A 117 1.26 -22.06 -13.92
N LYS A 118 1.53 -21.07 -13.08
CA LYS A 118 0.58 -20.11 -12.54
C LYS A 118 0.97 -18.72 -13.05
N VAL A 119 0.07 -18.07 -13.75
CA VAL A 119 0.23 -16.69 -14.20
C VAL A 119 -0.69 -15.82 -13.37
N SER A 120 -0.16 -14.76 -12.81
CA SER A 120 -0.91 -13.78 -12.01
C SER A 120 -0.64 -12.39 -12.53
N THR A 121 -1.67 -11.60 -12.67
CA THR A 121 -1.55 -10.18 -12.95
C THR A 121 -2.62 -9.42 -12.18
N GLY A 122 -2.28 -8.23 -11.74
CA GLY A 122 -3.21 -7.37 -11.02
C GLY A 122 -2.74 -5.92 -11.02
N GLY A 123 -3.62 -5.06 -10.59
CA GLY A 123 -3.28 -3.66 -10.48
C GLY A 123 -4.36 -2.85 -9.78
N SER A 124 -4.01 -1.62 -9.47
CA SER A 124 -4.95 -0.66 -8.91
C SER A 124 -4.70 0.74 -9.47
N ILE A 125 -5.76 1.51 -9.54
CA ILE A 125 -5.75 2.94 -9.84
C ILE A 125 -6.59 3.60 -8.77
N ASN A 126 -6.00 4.60 -8.08
CA ASN A 126 -6.71 5.44 -7.12
C ASN A 126 -6.51 6.89 -7.52
N SER A 127 -7.59 7.59 -7.77
CA SER A 127 -7.59 9.02 -8.05
C SER A 127 -8.44 9.72 -7.01
N SER A 128 -7.91 10.78 -6.42
CA SER A 128 -8.63 11.60 -5.46
C SER A 128 -8.37 13.07 -5.67
N LYS A 129 -9.41 13.86 -5.46
CA LYS A 129 -9.39 15.30 -5.52
C LYS A 129 -9.95 15.84 -4.20
N TYR A 130 -9.17 16.69 -3.54
CA TYR A 130 -9.57 17.28 -2.28
C TYR A 130 -9.04 18.71 -2.13
N TYR A 131 -9.53 19.40 -1.13
CA TYR A 131 -9.24 20.80 -0.88
C TYR A 131 -8.72 21.01 0.54
N ASN A 132 -7.70 21.85 0.69
CA ASN A 132 -7.22 22.32 1.98
C ASN A 132 -7.03 23.84 1.92
N VAL A 133 -7.10 24.50 3.08
CA VAL A 133 -6.77 25.91 3.22
C VAL A 133 -5.36 26.03 3.79
N VAL A 134 -4.50 26.74 3.08
CA VAL A 134 -3.11 27.01 3.48
C VAL A 134 -2.89 28.51 3.40
N ASN A 135 -2.57 29.14 4.55
CA ASN A 135 -2.42 30.60 4.68
C ASN A 135 -3.61 31.33 4.06
N GLU A 136 -4.82 30.96 4.51
CA GLU A 136 -6.13 31.52 4.10
C GLU A 136 -6.54 31.25 2.64
N ASN A 137 -5.68 30.61 1.84
CA ASN A 137 -5.97 30.27 0.45
C ASN A 137 -6.48 28.83 0.33
N LEU A 138 -7.65 28.68 -0.28
CA LEU A 138 -8.19 27.35 -0.63
C LEU A 138 -7.39 26.77 -1.80
N ARG A 139 -6.74 25.65 -1.60
CA ARG A 139 -5.93 24.95 -2.60
C ARG A 139 -6.52 23.61 -2.96
N GLU A 140 -6.46 23.29 -4.23
CA GLU A 140 -6.85 21.99 -4.77
C GLU A 140 -5.64 21.06 -4.82
N PHE A 141 -5.85 19.82 -4.38
CA PHE A 141 -4.85 18.75 -4.44
C PHE A 141 -5.45 17.56 -5.19
N GLN A 142 -4.68 17.04 -6.12
CA GLN A 142 -5.03 15.84 -6.87
C GLN A 142 -3.96 14.78 -6.65
N TYR A 143 -4.41 13.55 -6.36
CA TYR A 143 -3.54 12.38 -6.22
C TYR A 143 -3.97 11.31 -7.19
N LEU A 144 -2.99 10.72 -7.85
CA LEU A 144 -3.17 9.54 -8.68
C LEU A 144 -2.12 8.51 -8.27
N THR A 145 -2.59 7.39 -7.75
CA THR A 145 -1.73 6.22 -7.48
C THR A 145 -2.11 5.11 -8.44
N GLN A 146 -1.12 4.57 -9.12
CA GLN A 146 -1.27 3.44 -10.02
C GLN A 146 -0.31 2.34 -9.61
N SER A 147 -0.77 1.10 -9.58
CA SER A 147 0.10 -0.05 -9.37
C SER A 147 -0.24 -1.16 -10.36
N ILE A 148 0.79 -1.82 -10.85
CA ILE A 148 0.68 -3.02 -11.68
C ILE A 148 1.63 -4.05 -11.12
N ARG A 149 1.15 -5.28 -10.98
CA ARG A 149 1.96 -6.44 -10.62
C ARG A 149 1.68 -7.55 -11.62
N GLY A 150 2.76 -8.21 -12.07
CA GLY A 150 2.68 -9.43 -12.86
C GLY A 150 3.66 -10.46 -12.33
N SER A 151 3.29 -11.74 -12.35
CA SER A 151 4.20 -12.83 -12.03
C SER A 151 3.86 -14.11 -12.78
N ILE A 152 4.88 -14.91 -13.02
CA ILE A 152 4.79 -16.28 -13.53
C ILE A 152 5.47 -17.16 -12.49
N ALA A 153 4.77 -18.19 -12.04
CA ALA A 153 5.28 -19.14 -11.06
C ALA A 153 5.09 -20.57 -11.54
N THR A 154 6.03 -21.45 -11.19
CA THR A 154 5.82 -22.90 -11.28
C THR A 154 4.95 -23.37 -10.12
N ASN A 155 4.29 -24.52 -10.27
CA ASN A 155 3.42 -25.10 -9.25
C ASN A 155 3.57 -26.63 -9.28
N PHE A 156 4.73 -27.11 -8.84
CA PHE A 156 5.00 -28.54 -8.69
C PHE A 156 4.62 -29.01 -7.29
N ASN A 157 4.03 -30.19 -7.18
CA ASN A 157 3.69 -30.79 -5.89
C ASN A 157 4.92 -31.26 -5.11
N SER A 158 5.94 -31.67 -5.84
CA SER A 158 7.25 -32.08 -5.32
C SER A 158 8.32 -31.56 -6.26
N GLY A 159 9.33 -30.88 -5.71
CA GLY A 159 10.40 -30.26 -6.48
C GLY A 159 10.42 -28.74 -6.32
N PRO A 160 11.38 -28.07 -6.96
CA PRO A 160 11.53 -26.62 -6.83
C PRO A 160 10.39 -25.87 -7.52
N ASN A 161 9.86 -24.88 -6.82
CA ASN A 161 8.99 -23.87 -7.40
C ASN A 161 9.74 -22.54 -7.49
N PHE A 162 9.50 -21.84 -8.57
CA PHE A 162 10.08 -20.53 -8.86
C PHE A 162 8.96 -19.55 -9.21
N GLU A 163 9.07 -18.34 -8.72
CA GLU A 163 8.22 -17.22 -9.14
C GLU A 163 9.12 -16.07 -9.59
N ILE A 164 8.87 -15.58 -10.80
CA ILE A 164 9.49 -14.37 -11.34
C ILE A 164 8.38 -13.36 -11.54
N GLY A 165 8.58 -12.14 -11.09
CA GLY A 165 7.58 -11.11 -11.23
C GLY A 165 8.14 -9.70 -11.20
N PHE A 166 7.22 -8.77 -11.40
CA PHE A 166 7.51 -7.36 -11.46
C PHE A 166 6.38 -6.55 -10.81
N ASN A 167 6.74 -5.59 -9.97
CA ASN A 167 5.82 -4.59 -9.42
C ASN A 167 6.22 -3.21 -9.93
N TYR A 168 5.24 -2.46 -10.40
CA TYR A 168 5.40 -1.10 -10.88
C TYR A 168 4.39 -0.20 -10.17
N ASN A 169 4.87 0.83 -9.48
CA ASN A 169 4.01 1.77 -8.78
C ASN A 169 4.34 3.19 -9.21
N VAL A 170 3.31 3.97 -9.49
CA VAL A 170 3.40 5.39 -9.80
C VAL A 170 2.52 6.16 -8.82
N ASN A 171 3.11 7.12 -8.14
CA ASN A 171 2.39 8.08 -7.32
C ASN A 171 2.58 9.47 -7.93
N LYS A 172 1.49 10.06 -8.38
CA LYS A 172 1.47 11.41 -8.91
C LYS A 172 0.68 12.30 -7.97
N SER A 173 1.30 13.38 -7.51
CA SER A 173 0.61 14.45 -6.80
C SER A 173 0.68 15.73 -7.60
N LYS A 174 -0.42 16.46 -7.60
CA LYS A 174 -0.54 17.76 -8.24
C LYS A 174 -1.20 18.73 -7.27
N ASP A 175 -0.58 19.87 -7.06
CA ASP A 175 -1.20 21.08 -6.54
C ASP A 175 -1.17 22.20 -7.62
N GLU A 176 -1.64 23.37 -7.29
CA GLU A 176 -1.71 24.50 -8.24
C GLU A 176 -0.35 24.85 -8.87
N ASN A 177 0.74 24.66 -8.16
CA ASN A 177 2.07 25.13 -8.53
C ASN A 177 3.05 24.01 -8.83
N ARG A 178 2.74 22.75 -8.49
CA ARG A 178 3.70 21.65 -8.52
C ARG A 178 3.08 20.34 -8.94
N ILE A 179 3.79 19.64 -9.80
CA ILE A 179 3.48 18.26 -10.17
C ILE A 179 4.68 17.40 -9.79
N GLN A 180 4.45 16.34 -9.03
CA GLN A 180 5.48 15.37 -8.65
C GLN A 180 5.07 13.97 -9.07
N HIS A 181 6.04 13.23 -9.59
CA HIS A 181 5.91 11.84 -10.00
C HIS A 181 6.92 10.99 -9.28
N TYR A 182 6.46 10.06 -8.49
CA TYR A 182 7.28 9.04 -7.84
C TYR A 182 7.01 7.69 -8.52
N ILE A 183 8.06 7.04 -8.94
CA ILE A 183 7.99 5.72 -9.58
C ILE A 183 8.80 4.75 -8.74
N THR A 184 8.23 3.59 -8.47
CA THR A 184 8.94 2.48 -7.83
C THR A 184 8.82 1.25 -8.73
N GLU A 185 9.95 0.70 -9.13
CA GLU A 185 10.07 -0.54 -9.86
C GLU A 185 10.68 -1.60 -8.95
N ARG A 186 10.09 -2.80 -8.98
CA ARG A 186 10.57 -3.92 -8.20
C ARG A 186 10.44 -5.23 -8.99
N PRO A 187 11.41 -5.61 -9.82
CA PRO A 187 11.56 -6.98 -10.24
C PRO A 187 11.91 -7.88 -9.05
N PHE A 188 11.41 -9.11 -9.06
CA PHE A 188 11.70 -10.07 -8.01
C PHE A 188 11.74 -11.50 -8.53
N ILE A 189 12.47 -12.34 -7.82
CA ILE A 189 12.48 -13.79 -7.98
C ILE A 189 12.40 -14.45 -6.62
N ASN A 190 11.50 -15.42 -6.49
CA ASN A 190 11.34 -16.25 -5.30
C ASN A 190 11.53 -17.72 -5.69
N THR A 191 12.02 -18.52 -4.78
CA THR A 191 12.05 -19.98 -4.93
C THR A 191 11.66 -20.65 -3.63
N ASP A 192 10.91 -21.74 -3.73
CA ASP A 192 10.63 -22.66 -2.65
C ASP A 192 10.92 -24.10 -3.09
N ILE A 193 11.62 -24.85 -2.24
CA ILE A 193 12.05 -26.22 -2.52
C ILE A 193 11.80 -27.06 -1.27
N ALA A 194 10.87 -28.00 -1.39
CA ALA A 194 10.68 -29.04 -0.37
C ALA A 194 11.48 -30.30 -0.76
N PHE A 195 12.31 -30.81 0.15
CA PHE A 195 13.17 -31.94 -0.11
C PHE A 195 13.47 -32.76 1.16
N LEU A 196 14.02 -33.94 1.01
CA LEU A 196 14.45 -34.85 2.09
C LEU A 196 13.41 -35.02 3.21
N ASN A 197 12.11 -35.08 2.85
CA ASN A 197 11.02 -35.41 3.76
C ASN A 197 11.01 -34.58 5.07
N GLY A 198 11.00 -33.28 4.94
CA GLY A 198 10.91 -32.38 6.09
C GLY A 198 11.71 -31.10 5.97
N PHE A 199 12.59 -30.99 4.97
CA PHE A 199 13.29 -29.75 4.69
C PHE A 199 12.52 -28.89 3.70
N VAL A 200 12.47 -27.59 3.99
CA VAL A 200 11.96 -26.56 3.09
C VAL A 200 13.01 -25.46 2.99
N PHE A 201 13.46 -25.19 1.78
CA PHE A 201 14.30 -24.05 1.45
C PHE A 201 13.46 -23.00 0.76
N PHE A 202 13.56 -21.76 1.20
CA PHE A 202 12.98 -20.59 0.58
C PHE A 202 14.08 -19.56 0.35
N ALA A 203 14.08 -18.91 -0.80
CA ALA A 203 14.92 -17.76 -1.06
C ALA A 203 14.15 -16.71 -1.88
N GLU A 204 14.43 -15.47 -1.60
CA GLU A 204 13.90 -14.33 -2.34
C GLU A 204 15.00 -13.34 -2.67
N TYR A 205 14.84 -12.71 -3.81
CA TYR A 205 15.62 -11.57 -4.24
C TYR A 205 14.72 -10.57 -4.92
N SER A 206 14.89 -9.30 -4.60
CA SER A 206 14.22 -8.20 -5.31
C SER A 206 15.14 -7.00 -5.40
N PHE A 207 15.03 -6.30 -6.52
CA PHE A 207 15.72 -5.04 -6.75
C PHE A 207 14.68 -3.91 -6.71
N PHE A 208 14.95 -2.87 -5.94
CA PHE A 208 14.13 -1.68 -5.86
C PHE A 208 14.81 -0.52 -6.57
N ASP A 209 14.11 0.12 -7.49
CA ASP A 209 14.52 1.39 -8.07
C ASP A 209 13.43 2.43 -7.81
N TYR A 210 13.80 3.46 -7.07
CA TYR A 210 12.92 4.55 -6.70
C TYR A 210 13.35 5.84 -7.41
N ARG A 211 12.43 6.44 -8.17
CA ARG A 211 12.70 7.59 -9.03
C ARG A 211 11.75 8.75 -8.79
N ILE A 212 12.23 9.97 -9.04
CA ILE A 212 11.41 11.17 -9.24
C ILE A 212 11.56 11.59 -10.71
N GLY A 213 10.47 11.48 -11.47
CA GLY A 213 10.55 11.69 -12.91
C GLY A 213 11.50 10.68 -13.59
N SER A 214 12.55 11.18 -14.25
CA SER A 214 13.59 10.35 -14.87
C SER A 214 14.81 10.10 -13.97
N GLN A 215 14.91 10.76 -12.82
CA GLN A 215 16.07 10.66 -11.92
C GLN A 215 15.88 9.54 -10.91
N SER A 216 16.79 8.56 -10.88
CA SER A 216 16.86 7.58 -9.80
C SER A 216 17.37 8.27 -8.54
N LEU A 217 16.61 8.15 -7.45
CA LEU A 217 16.95 8.72 -6.15
C LEU A 217 17.61 7.69 -5.24
N ASN A 218 17.14 6.47 -5.32
CA ASN A 218 17.62 5.39 -4.49
C ASN A 218 17.34 4.06 -5.17
N ASN A 219 18.34 3.19 -5.15
CA ASN A 219 18.19 1.80 -5.53
C ASN A 219 18.84 0.91 -4.47
N TYR A 220 18.26 -0.24 -4.25
CA TYR A 220 18.79 -1.24 -3.33
C TYR A 220 18.26 -2.62 -3.67
N ASP A 221 19.04 -3.62 -3.28
CA ASP A 221 18.66 -5.02 -3.37
C ASP A 221 18.12 -5.49 -2.03
N ASP A 222 17.13 -6.35 -2.06
CA ASP A 222 16.66 -7.07 -0.88
C ASP A 222 16.79 -8.56 -1.16
N SER A 223 17.49 -9.26 -0.27
CA SER A 223 17.75 -10.69 -0.43
C SER A 223 17.71 -11.40 0.90
N SER A 224 17.01 -12.52 0.91
CA SER A 224 16.89 -13.37 2.09
C SER A 224 16.81 -14.83 1.70
N PHE A 225 17.14 -15.70 2.65
CA PHE A 225 16.85 -17.12 2.54
C PHE A 225 16.38 -17.68 3.89
N SER A 226 15.66 -18.80 3.84
CA SER A 226 15.41 -19.64 4.99
C SER A 226 15.54 -21.12 4.61
N LEU A 227 16.14 -21.88 5.48
CA LEU A 227 16.17 -23.34 5.43
C LEU A 227 15.55 -23.86 6.72
N SER A 228 14.42 -24.50 6.62
CA SER A 228 13.73 -25.06 7.78
C SER A 228 13.61 -26.57 7.67
N TYR A 229 13.64 -27.23 8.82
CA TYR A 229 13.33 -28.64 8.98
C TYR A 229 12.14 -28.79 9.91
N ASN A 230 11.08 -29.38 9.39
CA ASN A 230 9.88 -29.71 10.16
C ASN A 230 9.31 -31.02 9.63
N LYS A 231 9.69 -32.11 10.23
CA LYS A 231 9.17 -33.44 9.90
C LYS A 231 7.98 -33.78 10.79
N LYS A 232 6.91 -34.31 10.18
CA LYS A 232 5.77 -34.86 10.94
C LYS A 232 6.29 -35.88 11.97
N ASP A 233 5.78 -35.80 13.19
CA ASP A 233 6.15 -36.63 14.34
C ASP A 233 7.57 -36.41 14.91
N SER A 234 8.31 -35.42 14.42
CA SER A 234 9.53 -34.94 15.06
C SER A 234 9.21 -33.96 16.17
N LYS A 235 9.84 -34.14 17.32
CA LYS A 235 9.81 -33.15 18.41
C LYS A 235 10.71 -31.95 18.15
N TRP A 236 11.60 -32.05 17.18
CA TRP A 236 12.57 -31.03 16.85
C TRP A 236 12.23 -30.32 15.55
N GLU A 237 12.29 -29.00 15.59
CA GLU A 237 12.24 -28.13 14.41
C GLU A 237 13.48 -27.25 14.40
N PHE A 238 14.07 -27.05 13.24
CA PHE A 238 15.22 -26.18 13.04
C PHE A 238 14.92 -25.20 11.93
N ALA A 239 15.46 -23.99 12.04
CA ALA A 239 15.51 -23.06 10.94
C ALA A 239 16.82 -22.26 10.94
N ILE A 240 17.38 -22.08 9.76
CA ILE A 240 18.47 -21.14 9.49
C ILE A 240 17.91 -20.10 8.57
N GLU A 241 18.02 -18.84 8.96
CA GLU A 241 17.51 -17.71 8.16
C GLU A 241 18.63 -16.68 7.99
N GLY A 242 18.77 -16.19 6.78
CA GLY A 242 19.64 -15.07 6.44
C GLY A 242 18.85 -13.92 5.87
N LYS A 243 19.12 -12.71 6.32
CA LYS A 243 18.49 -11.48 5.86
C LYS A 243 19.50 -10.43 5.48
N ASN A 244 19.11 -9.56 4.57
CA ASN A 244 19.97 -8.50 4.03
C ASN A 244 21.33 -9.06 3.57
N LEU A 245 21.30 -10.12 2.76
CA LEU A 245 22.52 -10.87 2.38
C LEU A 245 23.52 -10.02 1.57
N LEU A 246 23.05 -8.99 0.90
CA LEU A 246 23.86 -8.05 0.10
C LEU A 246 24.34 -6.84 0.91
N ASP A 247 24.02 -6.79 2.23
CA ASP A 247 24.54 -5.85 3.20
C ASP A 247 24.21 -4.37 2.87
N ASN A 248 22.96 -4.10 2.51
CA ASN A 248 22.51 -2.73 2.31
C ASN A 248 22.52 -1.98 3.64
N GLY A 249 23.21 -0.84 3.70
CA GLY A 249 23.34 -0.07 4.93
C GLY A 249 22.17 0.88 5.21
N THR A 250 21.59 1.47 4.18
CA THR A 250 20.53 2.48 4.33
C THR A 250 19.47 2.36 3.23
N ILE A 251 18.24 2.69 3.59
CA ILE A 251 17.11 2.83 2.67
C ILE A 251 16.50 4.21 2.85
N ASN A 252 16.37 4.97 1.78
CA ASN A 252 15.67 6.25 1.79
C ASN A 252 14.23 6.06 1.35
N ARG A 253 13.31 6.66 2.10
CA ARG A 253 11.89 6.72 1.74
C ARG A 253 11.43 8.16 1.78
N ASP A 254 10.92 8.61 0.64
CA ASP A 254 10.25 9.89 0.55
C ASP A 254 8.75 9.69 0.64
N ASN A 255 8.12 10.51 1.43
CA ASN A 255 6.68 10.57 1.56
C ASN A 255 6.20 11.98 1.27
N PHE A 256 5.11 12.07 0.54
CA PHE A 256 4.49 13.34 0.22
C PHE A 256 3.02 13.30 0.64
N SER A 257 2.64 14.27 1.47
CA SER A 257 1.27 14.40 1.96
C SER A 257 0.87 15.87 1.97
N GLY A 258 0.00 16.25 1.05
CA GLY A 258 -0.45 17.63 0.91
C GLY A 258 0.70 18.59 0.64
N ILE A 259 0.95 19.48 1.60
CA ILE A 259 2.01 20.49 1.53
C ILE A 259 3.34 20.02 2.12
N VAL A 260 3.39 18.83 2.71
CA VAL A 260 4.57 18.31 3.40
C VAL A 260 5.24 17.24 2.55
N GLN A 261 6.52 17.45 2.26
CA GLN A 261 7.42 16.42 1.77
C GLN A 261 8.36 16.02 2.92
N SER A 262 8.43 14.74 3.19
CA SER A 262 9.38 14.20 4.16
C SER A 262 10.27 13.16 3.49
N SER A 263 11.55 13.24 3.75
CA SER A 263 12.51 12.18 3.41
C SER A 263 12.98 11.53 4.70
N THR A 264 12.95 10.23 4.75
CA THR A 264 13.36 9.46 5.91
C THR A 264 14.40 8.44 5.48
N THR A 265 15.57 8.50 6.11
CA THR A 265 16.62 7.50 5.95
C THR A 265 16.49 6.47 7.06
N PHE A 266 16.26 5.21 6.67
CA PHE A 266 16.26 4.08 7.58
C PHE A 266 17.62 3.40 7.53
N PHE A 267 18.23 3.20 8.68
CA PHE A 267 19.37 2.30 8.80
C PHE A 267 18.86 0.86 8.76
N VAL A 268 19.34 0.11 7.79
CA VAL A 268 18.99 -1.30 7.67
C VAL A 268 19.91 -2.10 8.58
N GLN A 269 19.35 -3.08 9.28
CA GLN A 269 20.17 -4.00 10.03
C GLN A 269 21.19 -4.66 9.08
N PRO A 270 22.50 -4.70 9.42
CA PRO A 270 23.50 -5.34 8.61
C PRO A 270 23.14 -6.80 8.31
N ARG A 271 23.76 -7.38 7.32
CA ARG A 271 23.60 -8.81 7.00
C ARG A 271 23.72 -9.65 8.27
N PHE A 272 22.73 -10.48 8.51
CA PHE A 272 22.77 -11.40 9.64
C PHE A 272 22.16 -12.75 9.27
N ILE A 273 22.69 -13.77 9.94
CA ILE A 273 22.18 -15.14 9.86
C ILE A 273 21.87 -15.58 11.27
N TYR A 274 20.72 -16.17 11.48
CA TYR A 274 20.34 -16.71 12.78
C TYR A 274 19.82 -18.13 12.66
N PHE A 275 20.01 -18.87 13.75
CA PHE A 275 19.55 -20.24 13.89
C PHE A 275 18.46 -20.31 14.94
N THR A 276 17.37 -20.97 14.61
CA THR A 276 16.25 -21.22 15.52
C THR A 276 16.12 -22.71 15.77
N LEU A 277 16.05 -23.10 17.04
CA LEU A 277 15.79 -24.46 17.48
C LEU A 277 14.52 -24.45 18.33
N LYS A 278 13.55 -25.29 17.95
CA LYS A 278 12.32 -25.50 18.73
C LYS A 278 12.18 -26.95 19.11
N TYR A 279 11.74 -27.18 20.35
CA TYR A 279 11.40 -28.51 20.86
C TYR A 279 9.93 -28.54 21.28
N LYS A 280 9.19 -29.53 20.78
CA LYS A 280 7.78 -29.75 21.14
C LYS A 280 7.74 -30.67 22.36
N LEU A 281 7.20 -30.19 23.44
CA LEU A 281 6.99 -30.94 24.69
C LEU A 281 5.91 -32.01 24.56
#